data_7280b72c36401c6ecc9f911802349095
#
_entry.id   7280b72c36401c6ecc9f911802349095
#
_cell.length_a   1.000
_cell.length_b   1.000
_cell.length_c   1.000
_cell.angle_alpha   90.00
_cell.angle_beta   90.00
_cell.angle_gamma   90.00
#
_symmetry.space_group_name_H-M   'P 1'
#
loop_
_entity.id
_entity.type
_entity.pdbx_description
1 polymer ?
#
loop_
_entity_poly.entity_id
_entity_poly.type
_entity_poly.pdbx_seq_one_letter_code
_entity_poly.pdbx_strand_id
1 'polypeptide(L)'
;GIVLLVIASNLGNMVWADWVQSRPLGLIALNSSNKYLLMTSISLDLAPMVVVASLRLLAPDPIFFAMGWLYGDRALHWARRTFPGGTHLLDRVHEDPRAVHRVLNVLVVVAPNNLVCLVAGVVRFPLRRFIALNLVGTVGRVLLMRWLGHLFEDQIEHVLDVVDRYQTWLLWGSVALVAAL
;
A
#
# COMPACT_ATOMS: atom_id res chain seq x y z
N GLY A 1 8.10 8.02 11.87
CA GLY A 1 7.17 7.02 11.32
C GLY A 1 7.24 6.93 9.79
N ILE A 2 6.71 7.93 9.04
CA ILE A 2 6.61 7.88 7.56
C ILE A 2 7.99 7.71 6.90
N VAL A 3 9.00 8.46 7.32
CA VAL A 3 10.37 8.38 6.77
C VAL A 3 10.91 6.95 6.82
N LEU A 4 10.75 6.25 7.94
CA LEU A 4 11.17 4.85 8.08
C LEU A 4 10.42 3.93 7.11
N LEU A 5 9.13 4.16 6.88
CA LEU A 5 8.34 3.39 5.92
C LEU A 5 8.79 3.62 4.47
N VAL A 6 9.15 4.87 4.13
CA VAL A 6 9.72 5.23 2.82
C VAL A 6 11.08 4.57 2.62
N ILE A 7 11.96 4.66 3.62
CA ILE A 7 13.28 4.00 3.57
C ILE A 7 13.11 2.49 3.39
N ALA A 8 12.23 1.85 4.18
CA ALA A 8 11.96 0.43 4.06
C ALA A 8 11.45 0.06 2.65
N SER A 9 10.52 0.87 2.08
CA SER A 9 10.01 0.63 0.73
C SER A 9 11.10 0.75 -0.34
N ASN A 10 12.01 1.73 -0.21
CA ASN A 10 13.13 1.89 -1.13
C ASN A 10 14.12 0.73 -1.00
N LEU A 11 14.44 0.30 0.22
CA LEU A 11 15.25 -0.90 0.43
C LEU A 11 14.61 -2.14 -0.21
N GLY A 12 13.29 -2.33 -0.05
CA GLY A 12 12.56 -3.39 -0.73
C GLY A 12 12.65 -3.30 -2.26
N ASN A 13 12.61 -2.08 -2.83
CA ASN A 13 12.81 -1.89 -4.27
C ASN A 13 14.25 -2.14 -4.73
N MET A 14 15.24 -2.02 -3.85
CA MET A 14 16.64 -2.33 -4.20
C MET A 14 16.91 -3.84 -4.20
N VAL A 15 16.38 -4.55 -3.22
CA VAL A 15 16.70 -5.98 -3.00
C VAL A 15 15.65 -6.93 -3.60
N TRP A 16 14.63 -6.43 -4.28
CA TRP A 16 13.47 -7.22 -4.70
C TRP A 16 13.82 -8.44 -5.54
N ALA A 17 14.79 -8.32 -6.47
CA ALA A 17 15.17 -9.38 -7.39
C ALA A 17 15.81 -10.58 -6.66
N ASP A 18 16.58 -10.32 -5.60
CA ASP A 18 17.17 -11.36 -4.75
C ASP A 18 16.16 -11.93 -3.75
N TRP A 19 15.32 -11.06 -3.14
CA TRP A 19 14.46 -11.45 -2.03
C TRP A 19 13.10 -12.04 -2.44
N VAL A 20 12.69 -11.85 -3.69
CA VAL A 20 11.40 -12.38 -4.16
C VAL A 20 11.33 -13.90 -4.05
N GLN A 21 12.45 -14.59 -4.25
CA GLN A 21 12.56 -16.05 -4.10
C GLN A 21 13.24 -16.45 -2.78
N SER A 22 14.35 -15.79 -2.42
CA SER A 22 15.16 -16.19 -1.25
C SER A 22 14.53 -15.81 0.10
N ARG A 23 13.85 -14.64 0.18
CA ARG A 23 13.27 -14.09 1.41
C ARG A 23 11.94 -13.38 1.17
N PRO A 24 10.91 -14.06 0.63
CA PRO A 24 9.66 -13.43 0.23
C PRO A 24 8.93 -12.70 1.38
N LEU A 25 8.93 -13.25 2.61
CA LEU A 25 8.38 -12.57 3.79
C LEU A 25 9.13 -11.28 4.13
N GLY A 26 10.45 -11.28 4.01
CA GLY A 26 11.28 -10.09 4.22
C GLY A 26 10.95 -9.00 3.20
N LEU A 27 10.78 -9.38 1.94
CA LEU A 27 10.42 -8.45 0.87
C LEU A 27 9.08 -7.77 1.14
N ILE A 28 8.02 -8.50 1.49
CA ILE A 28 6.71 -7.91 1.79
C ILE A 28 6.71 -7.12 3.10
N ALA A 29 7.57 -7.45 4.07
CA ALA A 29 7.75 -6.65 5.27
C ALA A 29 8.39 -5.29 4.97
N LEU A 30 9.31 -5.21 4.02
CA LEU A 30 9.88 -3.96 3.54
C LEU A 30 8.91 -3.19 2.65
N ASN A 31 8.28 -3.87 1.69
CA ASN A 31 7.41 -3.25 0.70
C ASN A 31 6.26 -4.19 0.28
N SER A 32 5.05 -3.95 0.79
CA SER A 32 3.84 -4.70 0.44
C SER A 32 3.08 -4.12 -0.76
N SER A 33 3.80 -3.67 -1.80
CA SER A 33 3.14 -3.26 -3.05
C SER A 33 2.48 -4.43 -3.77
N ASN A 34 1.45 -4.18 -4.58
CA ASN A 34 0.68 -5.23 -5.27
C ASN A 34 1.56 -6.18 -6.08
N LYS A 35 2.60 -5.63 -6.76
CA LYS A 35 3.52 -6.44 -7.55
C LYS A 35 4.27 -7.49 -6.69
N TYR A 36 4.74 -7.11 -5.51
CA TYR A 36 5.44 -8.03 -4.62
C TYR A 36 4.49 -9.01 -3.95
N LEU A 37 3.29 -8.56 -3.54
CA LEU A 37 2.26 -9.45 -3.03
C LEU A 37 1.86 -10.52 -4.05
N LEU A 38 1.73 -10.12 -5.32
CA LEU A 38 1.41 -11.05 -6.42
C LEU A 38 2.54 -12.06 -6.64
N MET A 39 3.79 -11.58 -6.79
CA MET A 39 4.94 -12.44 -7.07
C MET A 39 5.29 -13.40 -5.92
N THR A 40 5.07 -13.00 -4.66
CA THR A 40 5.37 -13.83 -3.49
C THR A 40 4.19 -14.71 -3.05
N SER A 41 3.02 -14.54 -3.65
CA SER A 41 1.80 -15.24 -3.26
C SER A 41 1.86 -16.74 -3.45
N ILE A 42 2.61 -17.21 -4.45
CA ILE A 42 2.78 -18.63 -4.78
C ILE A 42 3.78 -19.34 -3.84
N SER A 43 4.76 -18.60 -3.31
CA SER A 43 5.83 -19.14 -2.45
C SER A 43 5.57 -18.99 -0.96
N LEU A 44 4.54 -18.25 -0.55
CA LEU A 44 4.24 -17.98 0.86
C LEU A 44 2.98 -18.70 1.34
N ASP A 45 3.02 -19.14 2.59
CA ASP A 45 1.82 -19.59 3.29
C ASP A 45 0.86 -18.44 3.55
N LEU A 46 -0.45 -18.75 3.58
CA LEU A 46 -1.53 -17.77 3.73
C LEU A 46 -1.38 -16.94 5.02
N ALA A 47 -1.19 -17.59 6.15
CA ALA A 47 -1.22 -16.91 7.45
C ALA A 47 -0.08 -15.88 7.59
N PRO A 48 1.21 -16.23 7.40
CA PRO A 48 2.30 -15.26 7.49
C PRO A 48 2.19 -14.15 6.43
N MET A 49 1.75 -14.46 5.20
CA MET A 49 1.53 -13.47 4.16
C MET A 49 0.47 -12.44 4.59
N VAL A 50 -0.71 -12.89 5.04
CA VAL A 50 -1.80 -12.00 5.45
C VAL A 50 -1.38 -11.12 6.63
N VAL A 51 -0.74 -11.71 7.65
CA VAL A 51 -0.31 -10.96 8.85
C VAL A 51 0.72 -9.89 8.49
N VAL A 52 1.82 -10.29 7.85
CA VAL A 52 2.93 -9.37 7.55
C VAL A 52 2.52 -8.29 6.56
N ALA A 53 1.84 -8.66 5.47
CA ALA A 53 1.38 -7.71 4.47
C ALA A 53 0.35 -6.72 5.05
N SER A 54 -0.62 -7.20 5.83
CA SER A 54 -1.62 -6.33 6.44
C SER A 54 -1.02 -5.35 7.44
N LEU A 55 -0.13 -5.81 8.31
CA LEU A 55 0.58 -4.93 9.24
C LEU A 55 1.39 -3.86 8.51
N ARG A 56 2.09 -4.24 7.45
CA ARG A 56 2.89 -3.31 6.65
C ARG A 56 2.04 -2.30 5.88
N LEU A 57 0.92 -2.74 5.29
CA LEU A 57 -0.01 -1.86 4.57
C LEU A 57 -0.75 -0.90 5.51
N LEU A 58 -1.18 -1.37 6.68
CA LEU A 58 -1.88 -0.56 7.68
C LEU A 58 -0.97 0.43 8.42
N ALA A 59 0.35 0.23 8.41
CA ALA A 59 1.30 1.06 9.18
C ALA A 59 1.22 2.57 8.87
N PRO A 60 1.10 3.06 7.62
CA PRO A 60 0.97 4.48 7.32
C PRO A 60 -0.42 5.05 7.62
N ASP A 61 -1.48 4.25 7.58
CA ASP A 61 -2.87 4.72 7.58
C ASP A 61 -3.27 5.52 8.83
N PRO A 62 -2.93 5.08 10.07
CA PRO A 62 -3.20 5.86 11.26
C PRO A 62 -2.49 7.21 11.28
N ILE A 63 -1.30 7.29 10.65
CA ILE A 63 -0.51 8.52 10.59
C ILE A 63 -1.24 9.54 9.69
N PHE A 64 -1.68 9.11 8.49
CA PHE A 64 -2.43 9.98 7.58
C PHE A 64 -3.79 10.36 8.14
N PHE A 65 -4.50 9.44 8.81
CA PHE A 65 -5.74 9.75 9.52
C PHE A 65 -5.51 10.81 10.61
N ALA A 66 -4.49 10.64 11.46
CA ALA A 66 -4.15 11.60 12.50
C ALA A 66 -3.73 12.96 11.92
N MET A 67 -2.99 12.99 10.81
CA MET A 67 -2.66 14.23 10.10
C MET A 67 -3.93 14.97 9.66
N GLY A 68 -4.87 14.27 9.04
CA GLY A 68 -6.16 14.85 8.67
C GLY A 68 -6.94 15.38 9.87
N TRP A 69 -7.01 14.58 10.94
CA TRP A 69 -7.71 14.93 12.17
C TRP A 69 -7.14 16.16 12.87
N LEU A 70 -5.80 16.27 12.95
CA LEU A 70 -5.11 17.34 13.68
C LEU A 70 -4.99 18.63 12.88
N TYR A 71 -4.71 18.52 11.59
CA TYR A 71 -4.38 19.67 10.74
C TYR A 71 -5.52 20.15 9.84
N GLY A 72 -6.61 19.36 9.68
CA GLY A 72 -7.82 19.76 8.94
C GLY A 72 -7.49 20.34 7.55
N ASP A 73 -7.92 21.60 7.29
CA ASP A 73 -7.71 22.28 6.01
C ASP A 73 -6.25 22.42 5.60
N ARG A 74 -5.33 22.55 6.53
CA ARG A 74 -3.88 22.59 6.21
C ARG A 74 -3.43 21.26 5.61
N ALA A 75 -3.94 20.14 6.12
CA ALA A 75 -3.68 18.82 5.56
C ALA A 75 -4.27 18.68 4.14
N LEU A 76 -5.47 19.24 3.88
CA LEU A 76 -6.06 19.25 2.54
C LEU A 76 -5.23 20.06 1.55
N HIS A 77 -4.74 21.24 1.94
CA HIS A 77 -3.87 22.05 1.08
C HIS A 77 -2.56 21.32 0.73
N TRP A 78 -1.96 20.66 1.71
CA TRP A 78 -0.78 19.81 1.47
C TRP A 78 -1.12 18.63 0.55
N ALA A 79 -2.25 17.96 0.78
CA ALA A 79 -2.69 16.82 -0.02
C ALA A 79 -2.94 17.19 -1.49
N ARG A 80 -3.52 18.36 -1.78
CA ARG A 80 -3.72 18.86 -3.16
C ARG A 80 -2.41 18.99 -3.94
N ARG A 81 -1.32 19.36 -3.25
CA ARG A 81 0.01 19.49 -3.88
C ARG A 81 0.69 18.13 -4.06
N THR A 82 0.45 17.20 -3.15
CA THR A 82 1.13 15.89 -3.11
C THR A 82 0.40 14.82 -3.92
N PHE A 83 -0.93 14.91 -4.04
CA PHE A 83 -1.78 13.92 -4.71
C PHE A 83 -2.67 14.58 -5.79
N PRO A 84 -2.10 15.00 -6.93
CA PRO A 84 -2.86 15.75 -7.95
C PRO A 84 -4.05 14.97 -8.53
N GLY A 85 -4.00 13.62 -8.53
CA GLY A 85 -5.12 12.78 -8.98
C GLY A 85 -6.31 12.68 -8.01
N GLY A 86 -6.20 13.22 -6.80
CA GLY A 86 -7.23 13.14 -5.76
C GLY A 86 -8.08 14.39 -5.59
N THR A 87 -7.93 15.40 -6.44
CA THR A 87 -8.58 16.72 -6.31
C THR A 87 -10.10 16.65 -6.18
N HIS A 88 -10.77 15.82 -6.98
CA HIS A 88 -12.23 15.66 -6.93
C HIS A 88 -12.76 15.21 -5.55
N LEU A 89 -12.05 14.34 -4.84
CA LEU A 89 -12.43 13.95 -3.50
C LEU A 89 -12.24 15.10 -2.50
N LEU A 90 -11.12 15.83 -2.66
CA LEU A 90 -10.76 16.96 -1.79
C LEU A 90 -11.72 18.14 -1.96
N ASP A 91 -12.21 18.40 -3.17
CA ASP A 91 -13.18 19.47 -3.45
C ASP A 91 -14.52 19.17 -2.78
N ARG A 92 -15.00 17.94 -2.84
CA ARG A 92 -16.27 17.52 -2.23
C ARG A 92 -16.30 17.58 -0.70
N VAL A 93 -15.15 17.60 -0.04
CA VAL A 93 -15.07 17.66 1.44
C VAL A 93 -15.81 18.91 1.99
N HIS A 94 -15.71 20.03 1.26
CA HIS A 94 -16.35 21.30 1.67
C HIS A 94 -17.79 21.44 1.16
N GLU A 95 -18.10 20.82 0.00
CA GLU A 95 -19.42 20.95 -0.63
C GLU A 95 -20.51 20.11 0.07
N ASP A 96 -20.24 18.82 0.34
CA ASP A 96 -21.19 17.92 0.99
C ASP A 96 -20.47 16.91 1.92
N PRO A 97 -20.25 17.27 3.19
CA PRO A 97 -19.61 16.36 4.17
C PRO A 97 -20.35 15.04 4.37
N ARG A 98 -21.70 15.02 4.20
CA ARG A 98 -22.51 13.79 4.38
C ARG A 98 -22.31 12.84 3.20
N ALA A 99 -22.24 13.37 1.98
CA ALA A 99 -21.90 12.57 0.81
C ALA A 99 -20.50 11.99 0.94
N VAL A 100 -19.53 12.79 1.43
CA VAL A 100 -18.15 12.31 1.66
C VAL A 100 -18.13 11.15 2.67
N HIS A 101 -18.88 11.20 3.76
CA HIS A 101 -18.95 10.09 4.71
C HIS A 101 -19.49 8.80 4.07
N ARG A 102 -20.51 8.91 3.20
CA ARG A 102 -21.04 7.74 2.48
C ARG A 102 -20.02 7.14 1.53
N VAL A 103 -19.34 7.99 0.77
CA VAL A 103 -18.29 7.58 -0.17
C VAL A 103 -17.10 6.97 0.56
N LEU A 104 -16.68 7.54 1.70
CA LEU A 104 -15.57 7.02 2.51
C LEU A 104 -15.83 5.61 3.05
N ASN A 105 -17.09 5.24 3.37
CA ASN A 105 -17.40 3.87 3.77
C ASN A 105 -17.00 2.85 2.70
N VAL A 106 -17.14 3.20 1.43
CA VAL A 106 -16.75 2.35 0.29
C VAL A 106 -15.27 2.48 -0.02
N LEU A 107 -14.76 3.73 -0.11
CA LEU A 107 -13.37 3.98 -0.50
C LEU A 107 -12.35 3.41 0.51
N VAL A 108 -12.63 3.47 1.81
CA VAL A 108 -11.75 2.90 2.85
C VAL A 108 -11.62 1.39 2.70
N VAL A 109 -12.67 0.70 2.19
CA VAL A 109 -12.63 -0.75 1.95
C VAL A 109 -12.00 -1.09 0.60
N VAL A 110 -12.46 -0.42 -0.47
CA VAL A 110 -12.10 -0.79 -1.86
C VAL A 110 -10.71 -0.27 -2.24
N ALA A 111 -10.37 0.93 -1.82
CA ALA A 111 -9.13 1.60 -2.19
C ALA A 111 -8.50 2.30 -0.96
N PRO A 112 -8.12 1.54 0.10
CA PRO A 112 -7.44 2.13 1.23
C PRO A 112 -6.10 2.70 0.74
N ASN A 113 -5.96 4.03 0.80
CA ASN A 113 -4.74 4.73 0.46
C ASN A 113 -4.54 5.94 1.37
N ASN A 114 -3.34 6.50 1.35
CA ASN A 114 -2.94 7.60 2.21
C ASN A 114 -3.88 8.81 2.12
N LEU A 115 -4.38 9.14 0.90
CA LEU A 115 -5.29 10.26 0.70
C LEU A 115 -6.67 10.00 1.32
N VAL A 116 -7.23 8.80 1.14
CA VAL A 116 -8.52 8.39 1.73
C VAL A 116 -8.43 8.43 3.26
N CYS A 117 -7.34 7.92 3.85
CA CYS A 117 -7.09 7.96 5.28
C CYS A 117 -7.00 9.40 5.81
N LEU A 118 -6.30 10.28 5.09
CA LEU A 118 -6.18 11.70 5.43
C LEU A 118 -7.55 12.41 5.38
N VAL A 119 -8.33 12.21 4.31
CA VAL A 119 -9.67 12.79 4.17
C VAL A 119 -10.61 12.28 5.26
N ALA A 120 -10.56 10.98 5.58
CA ALA A 120 -11.32 10.42 6.68
C ALA A 120 -11.00 11.10 8.02
N GLY A 121 -9.73 11.45 8.26
CA GLY A 121 -9.31 12.25 9.40
C GLY A 121 -9.88 13.66 9.39
N VAL A 122 -9.82 14.38 8.26
CA VAL A 122 -10.33 15.75 8.11
C VAL A 122 -11.82 15.86 8.41
N VAL A 123 -12.63 14.96 7.83
CA VAL A 123 -14.09 14.93 8.07
C VAL A 123 -14.48 14.30 9.40
N ARG A 124 -13.51 14.01 10.27
CA ARG A 124 -13.72 13.39 11.59
C ARG A 124 -14.52 12.09 11.53
N PHE A 125 -14.18 11.26 10.55
CA PHE A 125 -14.81 9.95 10.40
C PHE A 125 -14.62 9.12 11.69
N PRO A 126 -15.65 8.36 12.17
CA PRO A 126 -15.54 7.62 13.41
C PRO A 126 -14.37 6.63 13.40
N LEU A 127 -13.40 6.82 14.32
CA LEU A 127 -12.14 6.07 14.34
C LEU A 127 -12.34 4.55 14.39
N ARG A 128 -13.28 4.06 15.21
CA ARG A 128 -13.56 2.61 15.31
C ARG A 128 -14.04 2.04 13.97
N ARG A 129 -14.89 2.79 13.27
CA ARG A 129 -15.40 2.39 11.96
C ARG A 129 -14.31 2.45 10.89
N PHE A 130 -13.48 3.49 10.94
CA PHE A 130 -12.32 3.61 10.06
C PHE A 130 -11.39 2.40 10.20
N ILE A 131 -10.98 2.05 11.43
CA ILE A 131 -10.08 0.91 11.68
C ILE A 131 -10.70 -0.40 11.18
N ALA A 132 -11.98 -0.65 11.47
CA ALA A 132 -12.65 -1.88 11.05
C ALA A 132 -12.74 -2.00 9.51
N LEU A 133 -13.17 -0.92 8.82
CA LEU A 133 -13.28 -0.91 7.36
C LEU A 133 -11.91 -1.00 6.68
N ASN A 134 -10.91 -0.28 7.20
CA ASN A 134 -9.56 -0.31 6.66
C ASN A 134 -8.90 -1.69 6.83
N LEU A 135 -9.10 -2.34 7.98
CA LEU A 135 -8.63 -3.70 8.21
C LEU A 135 -9.27 -4.69 7.23
N VAL A 136 -10.61 -4.64 7.08
CA VAL A 136 -11.34 -5.50 6.14
C VAL A 136 -10.86 -5.26 4.70
N GLY A 137 -10.72 -4.01 4.29
CA GLY A 137 -10.23 -3.66 2.95
C GLY A 137 -8.81 -4.14 2.70
N THR A 138 -7.92 -3.95 3.68
CA THR A 138 -6.52 -4.37 3.56
C THR A 138 -6.38 -5.88 3.50
N VAL A 139 -7.04 -6.61 4.40
CA VAL A 139 -7.04 -8.09 4.37
C VAL A 139 -7.66 -8.60 3.07
N GLY A 140 -8.81 -8.04 2.66
CA GLY A 140 -9.45 -8.38 1.38
C GLY A 140 -8.53 -8.17 0.18
N ARG A 141 -7.77 -7.07 0.16
CA ARG A 141 -6.76 -6.79 -0.87
C ARG A 141 -5.64 -7.83 -0.89
N VAL A 142 -5.10 -8.20 0.28
CA VAL A 142 -4.06 -9.23 0.36
C VAL A 142 -4.57 -10.58 -0.12
N LEU A 143 -5.79 -10.97 0.28
CA LEU A 143 -6.43 -12.20 -0.19
C LEU A 143 -6.70 -12.18 -1.70
N LEU A 144 -7.14 -11.04 -2.24
CA LEU A 144 -7.33 -10.85 -3.68
C LEU A 144 -6.00 -11.02 -4.44
N MET A 145 -4.91 -10.40 -3.96
CA MET A 145 -3.59 -10.55 -4.58
C MET A 145 -3.11 -12.01 -4.54
N ARG A 146 -3.36 -12.72 -3.44
CA ARG A 146 -3.06 -14.14 -3.35
C ARG A 146 -3.89 -14.97 -4.33
N TRP A 147 -5.19 -14.73 -4.39
CA TRP A 147 -6.05 -15.44 -5.34
C TRP A 147 -5.63 -15.19 -6.79
N LEU A 148 -5.35 -13.94 -7.15
CA LEU A 148 -4.82 -13.60 -8.48
C LEU A 148 -3.46 -14.26 -8.74
N GLY A 149 -2.57 -14.33 -7.73
CA GLY A 149 -1.29 -15.00 -7.87
C GLY A 149 -1.43 -16.47 -8.22
N HIS A 150 -2.31 -17.20 -7.56
CA HIS A 150 -2.58 -18.60 -7.92
C HIS A 150 -3.32 -18.75 -9.26
N LEU A 151 -4.16 -17.78 -9.64
CA LEU A 151 -4.83 -17.80 -10.94
C LEU A 151 -3.85 -17.61 -12.11
N PHE A 152 -2.77 -16.86 -11.89
CA PHE A 152 -1.74 -16.55 -12.88
C PHE A 152 -0.38 -17.20 -12.52
N GLU A 153 -0.40 -18.36 -11.86
CA GLU A 153 0.80 -19.03 -11.33
C GLU A 153 1.83 -19.30 -12.43
N ASP A 154 1.42 -19.89 -13.56
CA ASP A 154 2.32 -20.18 -14.70
C ASP A 154 3.02 -18.92 -15.23
N GLN A 155 2.29 -17.80 -15.33
CA GLN A 155 2.83 -16.54 -15.81
C GLN A 155 3.81 -15.93 -14.80
N ILE A 156 3.49 -16.06 -13.51
CA ILE A 156 4.35 -15.57 -12.42
C ILE A 156 5.62 -16.40 -12.34
N GLU A 157 5.54 -17.73 -12.43
CA GLU A 157 6.71 -18.62 -12.46
C GLU A 157 7.63 -18.27 -13.63
N HIS A 158 7.08 -18.07 -14.83
CA HIS A 158 7.87 -17.64 -15.98
C HIS A 158 8.60 -16.30 -15.73
N VAL A 159 7.94 -15.32 -15.10
CA VAL A 159 8.55 -14.04 -14.72
C VAL A 159 9.65 -14.25 -13.70
N LEU A 160 9.42 -15.11 -12.68
CA LEU A 160 10.41 -15.41 -11.65
C LEU A 160 11.65 -16.11 -12.23
N ASP A 161 11.50 -16.99 -13.19
CA ASP A 161 12.60 -17.64 -13.90
C ASP A 161 13.46 -16.62 -14.68
N VAL A 162 12.81 -15.64 -15.33
CA VAL A 162 13.51 -14.55 -16.00
C VAL A 162 14.22 -13.66 -14.97
N VAL A 163 13.60 -13.36 -13.85
CA VAL A 163 14.20 -12.58 -12.76
C VAL A 163 15.45 -13.30 -12.23
N ASP A 164 15.37 -14.61 -11.99
CA ASP A 164 16.49 -15.41 -11.48
C ASP A 164 17.67 -15.38 -12.48
N ARG A 165 17.37 -15.55 -13.78
CA ARG A 165 18.38 -15.50 -14.83
C ARG A 165 19.13 -14.18 -14.93
N TYR A 166 18.44 -13.06 -14.68
CA TYR A 166 18.98 -11.70 -14.80
C TYR A 166 19.14 -11.00 -13.45
N GLN A 167 19.09 -11.72 -12.34
CA GLN A 167 19.08 -11.21 -10.96
C GLN A 167 20.16 -10.15 -10.71
N THR A 168 21.41 -10.41 -11.08
CA THR A 168 22.52 -9.48 -10.86
C THR A 168 22.32 -8.15 -11.58
N TRP A 169 21.87 -8.19 -12.84
CA TRP A 169 21.62 -6.98 -13.63
C TRP A 169 20.43 -6.19 -13.12
N LEU A 170 19.35 -6.87 -12.73
CA LEU A 170 18.16 -6.27 -12.14
C LEU A 170 18.46 -5.62 -10.79
N LEU A 171 19.30 -6.24 -9.97
CA LEU A 171 19.72 -5.70 -8.68
C LEU A 171 20.50 -4.39 -8.87
N TRP A 172 21.55 -4.39 -9.69
CA TRP A 172 22.33 -3.18 -9.96
C TRP A 172 21.52 -2.08 -10.63
N GLY A 173 20.63 -2.44 -11.57
CA GLY A 173 19.68 -1.51 -12.18
C GLY A 173 18.73 -0.87 -11.16
N SER A 174 18.20 -1.65 -10.23
CA SER A 174 17.31 -1.16 -9.15
C SER A 174 18.04 -0.24 -8.19
N VAL A 175 19.27 -0.57 -7.80
CA VAL A 175 20.10 0.27 -6.95
C VAL A 175 20.41 1.60 -7.62
N ALA A 176 20.83 1.57 -8.90
CA ALA A 176 21.12 2.78 -9.67
C ALA A 176 19.87 3.68 -9.81
N LEU A 177 18.70 3.09 -10.07
CA LEU A 177 17.45 3.83 -10.18
C LEU A 177 17.06 4.52 -8.87
N VAL A 178 17.17 3.81 -7.75
CA VAL A 178 16.85 4.38 -6.41
C VAL A 178 17.86 5.46 -6.01
N ALA A 179 19.14 5.32 -6.40
CA ALA A 179 20.17 6.30 -6.12
C ALA A 179 20.02 7.58 -6.97
N ALA A 180 19.35 7.50 -8.12
CA ALA A 180 19.10 8.62 -9.02
C ALA A 180 17.81 9.42 -8.70
N LEU A 181 16.96 8.91 -7.81
CA LEU A 181 15.71 9.54 -7.35
C LEU A 181 15.90 10.33 -6.06
#